data_448cad7f010829f67b1f214a9a84c241
#
_entry.id   448cad7f010829f67b1f214a9a84c241
#
_cell.length_a   1.000
_cell.length_b   1.000
_cell.length_c   1.000
_cell.angle_alpha   90.00
_cell.angle_beta   90.00
_cell.angle_gamma   90.00
#
_symmetry.space_group_name_H-M   'P 1'
#
loop_
_entity.id
_entity.type
_entity.pdbx_description
1 polymer ?
#
loop_
_entity_poly.entity_id
_entity_poly.type
_entity_poly.pdbx_seq_one_letter_code
_entity_poly.pdbx_strand_id
1 'polypeptide(L)'
;TGNNVTNLLRSYGLTNKKVFHCGSGAEYQNLFCSMIKELQMCQDGYEEMLEIYLRQIFIRLQRHFKSSLNSDNSHAFEEIDNAISYFCEHYNEPINIDDYAKENHFSTSWFIRNFKLYTGITPKQYILKKRIYNAEALLQNTQYNINEIAQIIGYDNPLYFMNILMRQ
;
A
#
# COMPACT_ATOMS: atom_id res chain seq x y z
N THR A 1 -19.95 16.53 -5.30
CA THR A 1 -18.80 16.34 -4.38
C THR A 1 -17.64 15.56 -5.00
N GLY A 2 -17.88 14.55 -5.86
CA GLY A 2 -16.80 13.78 -6.50
C GLY A 2 -15.92 14.57 -7.50
N ASN A 3 -16.46 15.55 -8.18
CA ASN A 3 -15.75 16.36 -9.19
C ASN A 3 -14.62 17.23 -8.59
N ASN A 4 -14.73 17.69 -7.35
CA ASN A 4 -13.71 18.51 -6.72
C ASN A 4 -12.42 17.75 -6.43
N VAL A 5 -12.51 16.49 -5.97
CA VAL A 5 -11.33 15.65 -5.68
C VAL A 5 -10.57 15.29 -6.96
N THR A 6 -11.28 14.94 -8.03
CA THR A 6 -10.67 14.63 -9.33
C THR A 6 -9.95 15.83 -9.93
N ASN A 7 -10.54 17.03 -9.83
CA ASN A 7 -9.91 18.26 -10.29
C ASN A 7 -8.69 18.62 -9.43
N LEU A 8 -8.75 18.39 -8.12
CA LEU A 8 -7.64 18.59 -7.21
C LEU A 8 -6.48 17.63 -7.54
N LEU A 9 -6.74 16.34 -7.72
CA LEU A 9 -5.73 15.36 -8.13
C LEU A 9 -5.10 15.73 -9.48
N ARG A 10 -5.90 16.23 -10.43
CA ARG A 10 -5.41 16.70 -11.74
C ARG A 10 -4.48 17.90 -11.59
N SER A 11 -4.80 18.86 -10.74
CA SER A 11 -3.97 20.06 -10.52
C SER A 11 -2.59 19.72 -9.93
N TYR A 12 -2.47 18.60 -9.21
CA TYR A 12 -1.20 18.09 -8.68
C TYR A 12 -0.52 17.06 -9.60
N GLY A 13 -1.09 16.73 -10.77
CA GLY A 13 -0.53 15.74 -11.70
C GLY A 13 -0.64 14.29 -11.23
N LEU A 14 -1.59 13.99 -10.37
CA LEU A 14 -1.75 12.69 -9.69
C LEU A 14 -2.87 11.80 -10.27
N THR A 15 -3.39 12.13 -11.46
CA THR A 15 -4.61 11.52 -12.01
C THR A 15 -4.46 10.10 -12.54
N ASN A 16 -3.25 9.66 -12.88
CA ASN A 16 -3.02 8.38 -13.54
C ASN A 16 -2.50 7.28 -12.61
N LYS A 17 -2.21 7.58 -11.35
CA LYS A 17 -1.74 6.59 -10.38
C LYS A 17 -2.81 6.31 -9.33
N LYS A 18 -3.15 5.04 -9.16
CA LYS A 18 -4.10 4.56 -8.14
C LYS A 18 -3.45 4.34 -6.77
N VAL A 19 -2.13 4.15 -6.74
CA VAL A 19 -1.36 3.88 -5.52
C VAL A 19 -0.11 4.74 -5.52
N PHE A 20 0.17 5.42 -4.40
CA PHE A 20 1.35 6.22 -4.19
C PHE A 20 2.19 5.59 -3.08
N HIS A 21 3.42 5.24 -3.38
CA HIS A 21 4.37 4.73 -2.40
C HIS A 21 5.30 5.86 -1.95
N CYS A 22 5.23 6.19 -0.67
CA CYS A 22 6.03 7.25 -0.06
C CYS A 22 6.98 6.59 0.93
N GLY A 23 8.29 6.65 0.70
CA GLY A 23 9.32 5.90 1.41
C GLY A 23 9.20 5.88 2.95
N SER A 24 9.03 7.03 3.61
CA SER A 24 8.75 7.08 5.07
C SER A 24 7.27 7.35 5.31
N GLY A 25 6.52 6.31 5.66
CA GLY A 25 5.08 6.43 5.97
C GLY A 25 4.77 7.29 7.21
N ALA A 26 5.72 7.52 8.10
CA ALA A 26 5.50 8.21 9.38
C ALA A 26 4.96 9.64 9.23
N GLU A 27 5.45 10.38 8.24
CA GLU A 27 4.97 11.75 8.00
C GLU A 27 3.51 11.80 7.54
N TYR A 28 3.10 10.83 6.72
CA TYR A 28 1.70 10.71 6.27
C TYR A 28 0.81 10.20 7.38
N GLN A 29 1.28 9.26 8.20
CA GLN A 29 0.55 8.78 9.38
C GLN A 29 0.21 9.93 10.32
N ASN A 30 1.16 10.83 10.61
CA ASN A 30 0.93 11.99 11.46
C ASN A 30 -0.15 12.92 10.88
N LEU A 31 -0.14 13.16 9.57
CA LEU A 31 -1.16 13.98 8.91
C LEU A 31 -2.53 13.31 8.97
N PHE A 32 -2.63 12.01 8.71
CA PHE A 32 -3.89 11.26 8.84
C PHE A 32 -4.39 11.24 10.28
N CYS A 33 -3.52 11.04 11.28
CA CYS A 33 -3.91 11.11 12.69
C CYS A 33 -4.45 12.49 13.06
N SER A 34 -3.84 13.58 12.53
CA SER A 34 -4.34 14.93 12.75
C SER A 34 -5.71 15.13 12.12
N MET A 35 -5.93 14.64 10.88
CA MET A 35 -7.24 14.69 10.22
C MET A 35 -8.32 13.94 11.01
N ILE A 36 -7.99 12.75 11.54
CA ILE A 36 -8.93 11.98 12.37
C ILE A 36 -9.30 12.74 13.64
N LYS A 37 -8.33 13.39 14.30
CA LYS A 37 -8.60 14.21 15.49
C LYS A 37 -9.51 15.39 15.18
N GLU A 38 -9.29 16.11 14.08
CA GLU A 38 -10.17 17.20 13.66
C GLU A 38 -11.61 16.70 13.41
N LEU A 39 -11.78 15.57 12.74
CA LEU A 39 -13.07 14.95 12.50
C LEU A 39 -13.76 14.51 13.80
N GLN A 40 -13.01 14.09 14.82
CA GLN A 40 -13.57 13.69 16.11
C GLN A 40 -13.96 14.89 16.98
N MET A 41 -13.20 15.97 16.89
CA MET A 41 -13.44 17.17 17.71
C MET A 41 -14.49 18.10 17.13
N CYS A 42 -14.66 18.10 15.81
CA CYS A 42 -15.64 18.94 15.07
C CYS A 42 -15.68 20.40 15.56
N GLN A 43 -14.51 21.00 15.85
CA GLN A 43 -14.43 22.40 16.24
C GLN A 43 -14.69 23.33 15.06
N ASP A 44 -15.02 24.58 15.35
CA ASP A 44 -15.22 25.59 14.29
C ASP A 44 -13.99 25.65 13.37
N GLY A 45 -14.21 25.54 12.05
CA GLY A 45 -13.14 25.54 11.05
C GLY A 45 -12.50 24.16 10.78
N TYR A 46 -13.03 23.07 11.31
CA TYR A 46 -12.48 21.72 11.10
C TYR A 46 -12.45 21.31 9.61
N GLU A 47 -13.43 21.74 8.81
CA GLU A 47 -13.46 21.44 7.37
C GLU A 47 -12.29 22.11 6.63
N GLU A 48 -11.99 23.36 6.98
CA GLU A 48 -10.84 24.10 6.43
C GLU A 48 -9.51 23.44 6.84
N MET A 49 -9.40 23.00 8.09
CA MET A 49 -8.23 22.27 8.57
C MET A 49 -8.03 20.94 7.83
N LEU A 50 -9.10 20.20 7.57
CA LEU A 50 -9.04 18.97 6.76
C LEU A 50 -8.56 19.25 5.33
N GLU A 51 -9.03 20.33 4.72
CA GLU A 51 -8.57 20.75 3.39
C GLU A 51 -7.07 21.10 3.39
N ILE A 52 -6.58 21.79 4.41
CA ILE A 52 -5.15 22.12 4.57
C ILE A 52 -4.32 20.84 4.69
N TYR A 53 -4.71 19.87 5.51
CA TYR A 53 -4.00 18.59 5.64
C TYR A 53 -3.99 17.82 4.33
N LEU A 54 -5.11 17.75 3.62
CA LEU A 54 -5.18 17.12 2.30
C LEU A 54 -4.25 17.79 1.29
N ARG A 55 -4.23 19.13 1.26
CA ARG A 55 -3.31 19.89 0.39
C ARG A 55 -1.85 19.60 0.74
N GLN A 56 -1.50 19.50 2.03
CA GLN A 56 -0.14 19.11 2.44
C GLN A 56 0.23 17.72 1.93
N ILE A 57 -0.67 16.74 2.04
CA ILE A 57 -0.45 15.38 1.52
C ILE A 57 -0.17 15.44 0.02
N PHE A 58 -1.00 16.12 -0.76
CA PHE A 58 -0.82 16.22 -2.21
C PHE A 58 0.46 16.93 -2.63
N ILE A 59 0.86 18.00 -1.96
CA ILE A 59 2.13 18.69 -2.23
C ILE A 59 3.31 17.77 -1.95
N ARG A 60 3.29 17.00 -0.85
CA ARG A 60 4.34 16.04 -0.52
C ARG A 60 4.41 14.91 -1.55
N LEU A 61 3.26 14.35 -1.95
CA LEU A 61 3.18 13.35 -3.01
C LEU A 61 3.74 13.87 -4.34
N GLN A 62 3.39 15.11 -4.73
CA GLN A 62 3.90 15.73 -5.95
C GLN A 62 5.43 15.93 -5.90
N ARG A 63 5.97 16.36 -4.76
CA ARG A 63 7.42 16.52 -4.57
C ARG A 63 8.15 15.19 -4.68
N HIS A 64 7.62 14.16 -4.03
CA HIS A 64 8.14 12.79 -4.14
C HIS A 64 8.12 12.28 -5.57
N PHE A 65 7.02 12.49 -6.27
CA PHE A 65 6.88 12.10 -7.67
C PHE A 65 7.88 12.82 -8.58
N LYS A 66 8.04 14.15 -8.42
CA LYS A 66 9.03 14.92 -9.19
C LYS A 66 10.48 14.50 -8.91
N SER A 67 10.81 14.20 -7.67
CA SER A 67 12.16 13.71 -7.33
C SER A 67 12.44 12.31 -7.91
N SER A 68 11.41 11.46 -8.00
CA SER A 68 11.51 10.14 -8.63
C SER A 68 11.73 10.20 -10.13
N LEU A 69 11.17 11.19 -10.82
CA LEU A 69 11.33 11.39 -12.26
C LEU A 69 12.74 11.89 -12.66
N ASN A 70 13.46 12.53 -11.74
CA ASN A 70 14.78 13.11 -11.99
C ASN A 70 15.94 12.19 -11.61
N SER A 71 15.67 10.95 -11.17
CA SER A 71 16.70 9.97 -10.83
C SER A 71 16.75 8.84 -11.85
N ASP A 72 17.96 8.30 -12.12
CA ASP A 72 18.17 7.06 -12.90
C ASP A 72 17.40 5.83 -12.35
N ASN A 73 16.75 6.02 -11.20
CA ASN A 73 15.90 5.04 -10.55
C ASN A 73 14.42 5.07 -11.01
N SER A 74 14.02 5.93 -11.94
CA SER A 74 12.62 6.03 -12.38
C SER A 74 12.08 4.69 -12.91
N HIS A 75 12.91 3.97 -13.67
CA HIS A 75 12.58 2.64 -14.19
C HIS A 75 12.42 1.62 -13.04
N ALA A 76 13.35 1.64 -12.07
CA ALA A 76 13.26 0.74 -10.91
C ALA A 76 11.98 0.97 -10.09
N PHE A 77 11.55 2.20 -9.92
CA PHE A 77 10.29 2.52 -9.21
C PHE A 77 9.06 2.04 -9.97
N GLU A 78 9.03 2.20 -11.29
CA GLU A 78 7.93 1.71 -12.13
C GLU A 78 7.78 0.19 -12.04
N GLU A 79 8.90 -0.52 -12.08
CA GLU A 79 8.92 -1.98 -11.96
C GLU A 79 8.49 -2.48 -10.56
N ILE A 80 8.83 -1.74 -9.51
CA ILE A 80 8.35 -2.05 -8.16
C ILE A 80 6.85 -1.74 -8.02
N ASP A 81 6.33 -0.68 -8.64
CA ASP A 81 4.89 -0.38 -8.68
C ASP A 81 4.11 -1.50 -9.39
N ASN A 82 4.65 -2.02 -10.50
CA ASN A 82 4.08 -3.17 -11.22
C ASN A 82 4.04 -4.43 -10.33
N ALA A 83 5.15 -4.69 -9.62
CA ALA A 83 5.22 -5.80 -8.68
C ALA A 83 4.20 -5.68 -7.54
N ILE A 84 4.02 -4.49 -7.00
CA ILE A 84 3.03 -4.22 -5.95
C ILE A 84 1.60 -4.47 -6.45
N SER A 85 1.28 -4.00 -7.66
CA SER A 85 -0.02 -4.22 -8.29
C SER A 85 -0.27 -5.71 -8.48
N TYR A 86 0.70 -6.44 -9.03
CA TYR A 86 0.64 -7.88 -9.19
C TYR A 86 0.42 -8.61 -7.86
N PHE A 87 1.20 -8.27 -6.81
CA PHE A 87 1.03 -8.89 -5.49
C PHE A 87 -0.30 -8.53 -4.82
N CYS A 88 -0.87 -7.37 -5.12
CA CYS A 88 -2.20 -7.00 -4.62
C CYS A 88 -3.33 -7.79 -5.30
N GLU A 89 -3.16 -8.18 -6.54
CA GLU A 89 -4.14 -8.94 -7.31
C GLU A 89 -4.05 -10.45 -7.06
N HIS A 90 -2.81 -10.96 -6.88
CA HIS A 90 -2.51 -12.39 -6.76
C HIS A 90 -2.09 -12.83 -5.35
N TYR A 91 -2.34 -12.03 -4.31
CA TYR A 91 -1.86 -12.30 -2.95
C TYR A 91 -2.30 -13.66 -2.40
N ASN A 92 -3.42 -14.20 -2.85
CA ASN A 92 -3.98 -15.48 -2.45
C ASN A 92 -3.41 -16.68 -3.22
N GLU A 93 -2.56 -16.44 -4.20
CA GLU A 93 -1.88 -17.48 -4.98
C GLU A 93 -0.47 -17.78 -4.43
N PRO A 94 0.11 -18.94 -4.76
CA PRO A 94 1.50 -19.24 -4.40
C PRO A 94 2.46 -18.40 -5.26
N ILE A 95 2.91 -17.26 -4.74
CA ILE A 95 3.86 -16.37 -5.42
C ILE A 95 5.29 -16.79 -5.08
N ASN A 96 6.06 -17.18 -6.09
CA ASN A 96 7.51 -17.39 -5.99
C ASN A 96 8.24 -16.10 -6.42
N ILE A 97 8.97 -15.49 -5.49
CA ILE A 97 9.70 -14.23 -5.75
C ILE A 97 10.84 -14.40 -6.74
N ASP A 98 11.49 -15.56 -6.76
CA ASP A 98 12.58 -15.85 -7.71
C ASP A 98 12.06 -15.96 -9.14
N ASP A 99 10.92 -16.62 -9.32
CA ASP A 99 10.28 -16.78 -10.62
C ASP A 99 9.73 -15.43 -11.11
N TYR A 100 9.06 -14.68 -10.25
CA TYR A 100 8.61 -13.31 -10.57
C TYR A 100 9.77 -12.41 -11.04
N ALA A 101 10.90 -12.44 -10.32
CA ALA A 101 12.06 -11.64 -10.70
C ALA A 101 12.61 -12.06 -12.06
N LYS A 102 12.72 -13.36 -12.33
CA LYS A 102 13.20 -13.89 -13.63
C LYS A 102 12.30 -13.53 -14.79
N GLU A 103 10.99 -13.69 -14.63
CA GLU A 103 9.99 -13.34 -15.65
C GLU A 103 10.04 -11.86 -16.04
N ASN A 104 10.37 -10.99 -15.08
CA ASN A 104 10.53 -9.56 -15.31
C ASN A 104 11.99 -9.15 -15.58
N HIS A 105 12.89 -10.09 -15.89
CA HIS A 105 14.29 -9.87 -16.24
C HIS A 105 15.15 -9.21 -15.15
N PHE A 106 14.82 -9.43 -13.88
CA PHE A 106 15.61 -8.96 -12.73
C PHE A 106 16.38 -10.08 -12.07
N SER A 107 17.53 -9.76 -11.45
CA SER A 107 18.08 -10.66 -10.44
C SER A 107 17.23 -10.59 -9.15
N THR A 108 16.98 -11.73 -8.51
CA THR A 108 16.22 -11.79 -7.25
C THR A 108 16.79 -10.85 -6.19
N SER A 109 18.12 -10.77 -6.08
CA SER A 109 18.79 -9.88 -5.12
C SER A 109 18.52 -8.40 -5.40
N TRP A 110 18.56 -7.98 -6.67
CA TRP A 110 18.23 -6.63 -7.09
C TRP A 110 16.77 -6.31 -6.76
N PHE A 111 15.86 -7.22 -7.09
CA PHE A 111 14.43 -7.04 -6.86
C PHE A 111 14.11 -6.90 -5.37
N ILE A 112 14.57 -7.84 -4.52
CA ILE A 112 14.32 -7.79 -3.07
C ILE A 112 14.87 -6.51 -2.46
N ARG A 113 16.08 -6.09 -2.85
CA ARG A 113 16.70 -4.87 -2.33
C ARG A 113 15.92 -3.61 -2.71
N ASN A 114 15.56 -3.46 -3.99
CA ASN A 114 14.83 -2.28 -4.46
C ASN A 114 13.39 -2.26 -3.97
N PHE A 115 12.73 -3.41 -3.91
CA PHE A 115 11.40 -3.52 -3.31
C PHE A 115 11.40 -3.09 -1.84
N LYS A 116 12.38 -3.58 -1.05
CA LYS A 116 12.54 -3.17 0.35
C LYS A 116 12.89 -1.69 0.49
N LEU A 117 13.75 -1.15 -0.38
CA LEU A 117 14.09 0.27 -0.40
C LEU A 117 12.85 1.14 -0.64
N TYR A 118 11.97 0.71 -1.54
CA TYR A 118 10.78 1.43 -1.95
C TYR A 118 9.62 1.30 -0.96
N THR A 119 9.35 0.08 -0.47
CA THR A 119 8.20 -0.22 0.40
C THR A 119 8.52 -0.25 1.89
N GLY A 120 9.79 -0.27 2.26
CA GLY A 120 10.26 -0.47 3.63
C GLY A 120 10.31 -1.92 4.10
N ILE A 121 9.72 -2.87 3.38
CA ILE A 121 9.63 -4.30 3.73
C ILE A 121 9.96 -5.19 2.54
N THR A 122 10.30 -6.45 2.80
CA THR A 122 10.59 -7.41 1.71
C THR A 122 9.32 -7.81 0.96
N PRO A 123 9.42 -8.30 -0.31
CA PRO A 123 8.25 -8.78 -1.06
C PRO A 123 7.45 -9.85 -0.31
N LYS A 124 8.13 -10.82 0.33
CA LYS A 124 7.46 -11.86 1.14
C LYS A 124 6.68 -11.28 2.32
N GLN A 125 7.27 -10.29 3.02
CA GLN A 125 6.59 -9.59 4.12
C GLN A 125 5.39 -8.77 3.61
N TYR A 126 5.51 -8.17 2.43
CA TYR A 126 4.43 -7.42 1.81
C TYR A 126 3.22 -8.31 1.51
N ILE A 127 3.44 -9.44 0.82
CA ILE A 127 2.40 -10.43 0.52
C ILE A 127 1.75 -10.96 1.81
N LEU A 128 2.57 -11.29 2.82
CA LEU A 128 2.08 -11.74 4.12
C LEU A 128 1.15 -10.69 4.77
N LYS A 129 1.59 -9.43 4.84
CA LYS A 129 0.77 -8.34 5.40
C LYS A 129 -0.54 -8.17 4.62
N LYS A 130 -0.49 -8.28 3.29
CA LYS A 130 -1.68 -8.19 2.45
C LYS A 130 -2.68 -9.32 2.74
N ARG A 131 -2.20 -10.55 2.91
CA ARG A 131 -3.02 -11.71 3.30
C ARG A 131 -3.68 -11.50 4.65
N ILE A 132 -2.92 -11.05 5.65
CA ILE A 132 -3.44 -10.79 7.00
C ILE A 132 -4.49 -9.70 6.97
N TYR A 133 -4.23 -8.58 6.32
CA TYR A 133 -5.18 -7.48 6.19
C TYR A 133 -6.52 -7.94 5.57
N ASN A 134 -6.47 -8.76 4.51
CA ASN A 134 -7.69 -9.30 3.91
C ASN A 134 -8.37 -10.33 4.81
N ALA A 135 -7.61 -11.13 5.57
CA ALA A 135 -8.16 -12.06 6.54
C ALA A 135 -8.92 -11.36 7.67
N GLU A 136 -8.35 -10.28 8.21
CA GLU A 136 -9.00 -9.45 9.24
C GLU A 136 -10.31 -8.85 8.71
N ALA A 137 -10.31 -8.35 7.48
CA ALA A 137 -11.52 -7.83 6.84
C ALA A 137 -12.60 -8.92 6.66
N LEU A 138 -12.21 -10.14 6.28
CA LEU A 138 -13.14 -11.27 6.17
C LEU A 138 -13.69 -11.69 7.54
N LEU A 139 -12.86 -11.75 8.56
CA LEU A 139 -13.29 -12.08 9.94
C LEU A 139 -14.30 -11.08 10.49
N GLN A 140 -14.16 -9.79 10.16
CA GLN A 140 -15.05 -8.74 10.65
C GLN A 140 -16.37 -8.64 9.89
N ASN A 141 -16.36 -8.95 8.59
CA ASN A 141 -17.48 -8.63 7.69
C ASN A 141 -18.21 -9.85 7.12
N THR A 142 -17.79 -11.07 7.48
CA THR A 142 -18.40 -12.30 6.94
C THR A 142 -18.68 -13.34 8.02
N GLN A 143 -19.43 -14.39 7.65
CA GLN A 143 -19.72 -15.56 8.49
C GLN A 143 -18.75 -16.73 8.22
N TYR A 144 -17.70 -16.51 7.44
CA TYR A 144 -16.73 -17.55 7.11
C TYR A 144 -16.00 -18.04 8.36
N ASN A 145 -15.79 -19.35 8.44
CA ASN A 145 -14.94 -19.92 9.48
C ASN A 145 -13.45 -19.76 9.13
N ILE A 146 -12.58 -19.99 10.13
CA ILE A 146 -11.12 -19.79 9.97
C ILE A 146 -10.53 -20.64 8.85
N ASN A 147 -11.05 -21.86 8.63
CA ASN A 147 -10.55 -22.72 7.57
C ASN A 147 -10.90 -22.17 6.18
N GLU A 148 -12.12 -21.68 6.02
CA GLU A 148 -12.55 -21.02 4.77
C GLU A 148 -11.74 -19.76 4.50
N ILE A 149 -11.54 -18.93 5.52
CA ILE A 149 -10.72 -17.73 5.40
C ILE A 149 -9.28 -18.08 5.00
N ALA A 150 -8.68 -19.09 5.64
CA ALA A 150 -7.33 -19.54 5.29
C ALA A 150 -7.21 -19.92 3.80
N GLN A 151 -8.18 -20.67 3.28
CA GLN A 151 -8.22 -21.02 1.86
C GLN A 151 -8.40 -19.81 0.95
N ILE A 152 -9.31 -18.90 1.28
CA ILE A 152 -9.58 -17.69 0.48
C ILE A 152 -8.31 -16.82 0.36
N ILE A 153 -7.51 -16.72 1.42
CA ILE A 153 -6.29 -15.90 1.43
C ILE A 153 -5.03 -16.65 1.00
N GLY A 154 -5.17 -17.91 0.54
CA GLY A 154 -4.09 -18.70 -0.06
C GLY A 154 -3.20 -19.46 0.92
N TYR A 155 -3.78 -19.95 2.02
CA TYR A 155 -3.12 -20.90 2.92
C TYR A 155 -3.75 -22.27 2.86
N ASP A 156 -2.96 -23.27 2.45
CA ASP A 156 -3.40 -24.67 2.43
C ASP A 156 -3.53 -25.26 3.83
N ASN A 157 -2.78 -24.73 4.81
CA ASN A 157 -2.81 -25.20 6.19
C ASN A 157 -3.40 -24.13 7.12
N PRO A 158 -4.66 -24.31 7.59
CA PRO A 158 -5.31 -23.37 8.50
C PRO A 158 -4.61 -23.22 9.85
N LEU A 159 -3.96 -24.26 10.37
CA LEU A 159 -3.21 -24.19 11.64
C LEU A 159 -1.99 -23.28 11.51
N TYR A 160 -1.31 -23.32 10.37
CA TYR A 160 -0.20 -22.41 10.09
C TYR A 160 -0.68 -20.96 10.02
N PHE A 161 -1.81 -20.72 9.36
CA PHE A 161 -2.45 -19.42 9.31
C PHE A 161 -2.82 -18.90 10.71
N MET A 162 -3.47 -19.72 11.54
CA MET A 162 -3.80 -19.36 12.93
C MET A 162 -2.57 -18.93 13.73
N ASN A 163 -1.46 -19.69 13.60
CA ASN A 163 -0.20 -19.33 14.29
C ASN A 163 0.38 -17.97 13.84
N ILE A 164 0.16 -17.60 12.59
CA ILE A 164 0.58 -16.28 12.08
C ILE A 164 -0.29 -15.18 12.68
N LEU A 165 -1.62 -15.36 12.69
CA LEU A 165 -2.57 -14.39 13.27
C LEU A 165 -2.30 -14.14 14.77
N MET A 166 -1.98 -15.17 15.54
CA MET A 166 -1.73 -15.06 16.98
C MET A 166 -0.38 -14.38 17.34
N ARG A 167 0.50 -14.17 16.38
CA ARG A 167 1.83 -13.53 16.59
C ARG A 167 1.85 -12.03 16.25
N GLN A 168 0.74 -11.49 15.80
CA GLN A 168 0.58 -10.06 15.48
C GLN A 168 0.05 -9.29 16.71
#